data_ea633ad3601d3b268b8009d80abbf8bf
#
_entry.id   ea633ad3601d3b268b8009d80abbf8bf
#
_cell.length_a   1.000
_cell.length_b   1.000
_cell.length_c   1.000
_cell.angle_alpha   90.00
_cell.angle_beta   90.00
_cell.angle_gamma   90.00
#
_symmetry.space_group_name_H-M   'P 1'
#
loop_
_entity.id
_entity.type
_entity.pdbx_description
1 polymer ?
#
loop_
_entity_poly.entity_id
_entity_poly.type
_entity_poly.pdbx_seq_one_letter_code
_entity_poly.pdbx_strand_id
1 'polypeptide(L)'
;MLIFYIICGGVFTYVIVNIILDNSSKEEKVETTLVDKKTDTFIDANNMICEEYFLIFLIETHEKRFSVSYKTYKNFDINDKGILTYKRNKFVSFIKN
;
A
#
# COMPACT_ATOMS: atom_id res chain seq x y z
N MET A 1 21.38 19.25 34.34
CA MET A 1 20.95 17.84 34.39
C MET A 1 19.60 17.62 33.80
N LEU A 2 18.57 18.37 34.16
CA LEU A 2 17.25 18.26 33.56
C LEU A 2 17.25 18.48 32.05
N ILE A 3 17.98 19.46 31.56
CA ILE A 3 18.09 19.76 30.15
C ILE A 3 18.74 18.58 29.39
N PHE A 4 19.73 17.94 29.98
CA PHE A 4 20.38 16.78 29.40
C PHE A 4 19.41 15.60 29.21
N TYR A 5 18.55 15.33 30.20
CA TYR A 5 17.57 14.29 30.14
C TYR A 5 16.51 14.57 29.05
N ILE A 6 16.07 15.80 28.95
CA ILE A 6 15.10 16.18 27.90
C ILE A 6 15.69 15.99 26.51
N ILE A 7 16.94 16.39 26.30
CA ILE A 7 17.61 16.24 25.01
C ILE A 7 17.81 14.76 24.70
N CYS A 8 18.29 13.95 25.63
CA CYS A 8 18.48 12.52 25.44
C CYS A 8 17.14 11.81 25.15
N GLY A 9 16.09 12.13 25.89
CA GLY A 9 14.78 11.56 25.65
C GLY A 9 14.22 11.91 24.28
N GLY A 10 14.37 13.15 23.85
CA GLY A 10 13.91 13.58 22.55
C GLY A 10 14.65 12.91 21.41
N VAL A 11 15.97 12.80 21.51
CA VAL A 11 16.80 12.12 20.50
C VAL A 11 16.46 10.63 20.45
N PHE A 12 16.31 10.00 21.58
CA PHE A 12 15.96 8.59 21.66
C PHE A 12 14.61 8.30 21.01
N THR A 13 13.60 9.10 21.30
CA THR A 13 12.27 8.97 20.70
C THR A 13 12.34 9.17 19.18
N TYR A 14 13.09 10.15 18.72
CA TYR A 14 13.27 10.42 17.31
C TYR A 14 13.90 9.22 16.58
N VAL A 15 14.94 8.64 17.15
CA VAL A 15 15.62 7.47 16.57
C VAL A 15 14.68 6.28 16.49
N ILE A 16 13.90 6.01 17.55
CA ILE A 16 12.94 4.90 17.56
C ILE A 16 11.88 5.10 16.48
N VAL A 17 11.33 6.29 16.34
CA VAL A 17 10.32 6.58 15.33
C VAL A 17 10.89 6.36 13.93
N ASN A 18 12.11 6.81 13.66
CA ASN A 18 12.76 6.60 12.37
C ASN A 18 13.00 5.12 12.08
N ILE A 19 13.45 4.35 13.05
CA ILE A 19 13.68 2.91 12.88
C ILE A 19 12.35 2.21 12.57
N ILE A 20 11.29 2.53 13.28
CA ILE A 20 9.97 1.95 13.05
C ILE A 20 9.48 2.29 11.64
N LEU A 21 9.62 3.54 11.20
CA LEU A 21 9.22 3.95 9.85
C LEU A 21 10.03 3.22 8.76
N ASP A 22 11.34 3.06 8.95
CA ASP A 22 12.18 2.36 8.00
C ASP A 22 11.84 0.87 7.93
N ASN A 23 11.62 0.23 9.08
CA ASN A 23 11.32 -1.20 9.14
C ASN A 23 9.90 -1.53 8.65
N SER A 24 8.94 -0.65 8.89
CA SER A 24 7.55 -0.90 8.48
C SER A 24 7.27 -0.53 7.03
N SER A 25 8.25 -0.10 6.28
CA SER A 25 8.12 0.47 4.93
C SER A 25 7.23 1.71 4.95
N LYS A 26 7.69 2.77 4.35
CA LYS A 26 6.93 4.02 4.33
C LYS A 26 5.66 3.84 3.51
N GLU A 27 4.54 4.21 4.10
CA GLU A 27 3.32 4.36 3.33
C GLU A 27 3.46 5.55 2.40
N GLU A 28 3.18 5.33 1.13
CA GLU A 28 3.17 6.38 0.14
C GLU A 28 1.73 6.67 -0.25
N LYS A 29 1.39 7.94 -0.34
CA LYS A 29 0.07 8.40 -0.75
C LYS A 29 0.21 9.17 -2.04
N VAL A 30 -0.51 8.73 -3.06
CA VAL A 30 -0.48 9.38 -4.37
C VAL A 30 -1.90 9.55 -4.89
N GLU A 31 -2.13 10.66 -5.55
CA GLU A 31 -3.37 10.86 -6.28
C GLU A 31 -3.25 10.12 -7.62
N THR A 32 -4.19 9.22 -7.88
CA THR A 32 -4.10 8.36 -9.05
C THR A 32 -5.48 7.93 -9.53
N THR A 33 -5.49 7.27 -10.67
CA THR A 33 -6.70 6.71 -11.29
C THR A 33 -6.53 5.20 -11.42
N LEU A 34 -7.57 4.45 -11.10
CA LEU A 34 -7.62 3.02 -11.36
C LEU A 34 -7.82 2.82 -12.87
N VAL A 35 -6.80 2.33 -13.56
CA VAL A 35 -6.81 2.23 -15.02
C VAL A 35 -7.22 0.86 -15.52
N ASP A 36 -7.05 -0.18 -14.70
CA ASP A 36 -7.43 -1.53 -15.10
C ASP A 36 -7.62 -2.44 -13.89
N LYS A 37 -8.33 -3.53 -14.10
CA LYS A 37 -8.55 -4.59 -13.11
C LYS A 37 -8.27 -5.92 -13.78
N LYS A 38 -7.50 -6.78 -13.12
CA LYS A 38 -7.15 -8.10 -13.68
C LYS A 38 -7.39 -9.20 -12.67
N THR A 39 -7.69 -10.38 -13.18
CA THR A 39 -7.82 -11.59 -12.36
C THR A 39 -6.94 -12.66 -12.97
N ASP A 40 -6.23 -13.39 -12.11
CA ASP A 40 -5.47 -14.57 -12.51
C ASP A 40 -6.00 -15.78 -11.78
N THR A 41 -6.11 -16.89 -12.48
CA THR A 41 -6.51 -18.16 -11.90
C THR A 41 -5.32 -19.10 -11.94
N PHE A 42 -5.02 -19.74 -10.81
CA PHE A 42 -3.93 -20.71 -10.71
C PHE A 42 -4.35 -21.90 -9.88
N ILE A 43 -3.63 -23.00 -10.06
CA ILE A 43 -3.84 -24.23 -9.29
C ILE A 43 -2.72 -24.32 -8.26
N ASP A 44 -3.10 -24.43 -6.97
CA ASP A 44 -2.12 -24.56 -5.90
C ASP A 44 -1.60 -26.02 -5.77
N ALA A 45 -0.70 -26.24 -4.81
CA ALA A 45 -0.10 -27.55 -4.58
C ALA A 45 -1.10 -28.62 -4.18
N ASN A 46 -2.28 -28.25 -3.71
CA ASN A 46 -3.36 -29.15 -3.32
C ASN A 46 -4.40 -29.39 -4.42
N ASN A 47 -4.10 -28.97 -5.66
CA ASN A 47 -4.99 -29.02 -6.81
C ASN A 47 -6.28 -28.19 -6.62
N MET A 48 -6.24 -27.19 -5.76
CA MET A 48 -7.36 -26.27 -5.60
C MET A 48 -7.20 -25.10 -6.54
N ILE A 49 -8.30 -24.67 -7.14
CA ILE A 49 -8.32 -23.50 -8.02
C ILE A 49 -8.32 -22.26 -7.13
N CYS A 50 -7.29 -21.43 -7.29
CA CYS A 50 -7.14 -20.16 -6.58
C CYS A 50 -7.26 -19.01 -7.55
N GLU A 51 -7.90 -17.93 -7.11
CA GLU A 51 -8.02 -16.71 -7.90
C GLU A 51 -7.28 -15.58 -7.22
N GLU A 52 -6.51 -14.83 -7.99
CA GLU A 52 -5.88 -13.61 -7.55
C GLU A 52 -6.50 -12.42 -8.24
N TYR A 53 -6.68 -11.34 -7.50
CA TYR A 53 -7.29 -10.12 -7.98
C TYR A 53 -6.28 -8.99 -7.93
N PHE A 54 -6.22 -8.21 -9.00
CA PHE A 54 -5.26 -7.13 -9.13
C PHE A 54 -5.95 -5.85 -9.52
N LEU A 55 -5.53 -4.75 -8.89
CA LEU A 55 -5.88 -3.40 -9.28
C LEU A 55 -4.65 -2.74 -9.89
N ILE A 56 -4.82 -2.08 -11.03
CA ILE A 56 -3.73 -1.42 -11.73
C ILE A 56 -4.00 0.08 -11.70
N PHE A 57 -3.07 0.80 -11.07
CA PHE A 57 -3.14 2.26 -10.91
C PHE A 57 -2.08 2.93 -11.75
N LEU A 58 -2.42 4.08 -12.29
CA LEU A 58 -1.45 4.92 -12.99
C LEU A 58 -0.77 5.84 -11.99
N ILE A 59 0.51 5.61 -11.73
CA ILE A 59 1.32 6.41 -10.82
C ILE A 59 2.36 7.14 -11.66
N GLU A 60 2.25 8.47 -11.72
CA GLU A 60 3.05 9.32 -12.61
C GLU A 60 2.86 8.88 -14.06
N THR A 61 3.87 8.25 -14.67
CA THR A 61 3.81 7.76 -16.05
C THR A 61 3.82 6.24 -16.11
N HIS A 62 3.77 5.55 -14.95
CA HIS A 62 3.87 4.10 -14.88
C HIS A 62 2.62 3.48 -14.32
N GLU A 63 2.26 2.32 -14.86
CA GLU A 63 1.21 1.50 -14.30
C GLU A 63 1.80 0.62 -13.20
N LYS A 64 1.14 0.58 -12.05
CA LYS A 64 1.55 -0.26 -10.93
C LYS A 64 0.43 -1.20 -10.55
N ARG A 65 0.74 -2.50 -10.46
CA ARG A 65 -0.22 -3.54 -10.14
C ARG A 65 -0.12 -3.93 -8.67
N PHE A 66 -1.28 -4.03 -8.03
CA PHE A 66 -1.38 -4.45 -6.64
C PHE A 66 -2.30 -5.65 -6.50
N SER A 67 -1.84 -6.66 -5.75
CA SER A 67 -2.68 -7.80 -5.39
C SER A 67 -3.62 -7.37 -4.25
N VAL A 68 -4.91 -7.63 -4.42
CA VAL A 68 -5.94 -7.24 -3.46
C VAL A 68 -6.89 -8.40 -3.20
N SER A 69 -7.70 -8.28 -2.14
CA SER A 69 -8.76 -9.24 -1.88
C SER A 69 -9.92 -9.05 -2.86
N TYR A 70 -10.75 -10.07 -2.99
CA TYR A 70 -11.95 -9.99 -3.83
C TYR A 70 -12.87 -8.84 -3.40
N LYS A 71 -13.02 -8.64 -2.10
CA LYS A 71 -13.83 -7.56 -1.56
C LYS A 71 -13.32 -6.19 -2.02
N THR A 72 -12.01 -5.97 -1.96
CA THR A 72 -11.40 -4.73 -2.43
C THR A 72 -11.55 -4.58 -3.94
N TYR A 73 -11.32 -5.65 -4.68
CA TYR A 73 -11.46 -5.68 -6.14
C TYR A 73 -12.87 -5.26 -6.57
N LYS A 74 -13.89 -5.74 -5.87
CA LYS A 74 -15.29 -5.44 -6.15
C LYS A 74 -15.67 -3.99 -5.86
N ASN A 75 -15.01 -3.36 -4.89
CA ASN A 75 -15.40 -2.03 -4.41
C ASN A 75 -15.00 -0.89 -5.34
N PHE A 76 -14.10 -1.14 -6.26
CA PHE A 76 -13.56 -0.10 -7.14
C PHE A 76 -13.81 -0.43 -8.61
N ASP A 77 -14.06 0.61 -9.38
CA ASP A 77 -14.32 0.51 -10.81
C ASP A 77 -13.19 1.16 -11.61
N ILE A 78 -13.02 0.71 -12.86
CA ILE A 78 -12.08 1.32 -13.77
C ILE A 78 -12.45 2.80 -13.96
N ASN A 79 -11.45 3.67 -13.96
CA ASN A 79 -11.55 5.13 -14.02
C ASN A 79 -11.90 5.81 -12.69
N ASP A 80 -11.99 5.07 -11.59
CA ASP A 80 -12.12 5.69 -10.28
C ASP A 80 -10.87 6.51 -9.97
N LYS A 81 -11.07 7.73 -9.51
CA LYS A 81 -10.00 8.65 -9.12
C LYS A 81 -10.02 8.84 -7.62
N GLY A 82 -8.84 8.93 -7.05
CA GLY A 82 -8.72 9.15 -5.61
C GLY A 82 -7.29 9.09 -5.13
N ILE A 83 -7.14 8.89 -3.83
CA ILE A 83 -5.84 8.81 -3.19
C ILE A 83 -5.54 7.36 -2.84
N LEU A 84 -4.48 6.83 -3.45
CA LEU A 84 -3.97 5.50 -3.20
C LEU A 84 -2.91 5.56 -2.10
N THR A 85 -3.06 4.73 -1.10
CA THR A 85 -2.03 4.50 -0.08
C THR A 85 -1.46 3.10 -0.28
N TYR A 86 -0.14 3.01 -0.39
CA TYR A 86 0.52 1.73 -0.57
C TYR A 86 1.87 1.70 0.17
N LYS A 87 2.34 0.50 0.47
CA LYS A 87 3.66 0.26 1.03
C LYS A 87 4.44 -0.63 0.06
N ARG A 88 5.50 -0.10 -0.54
CA ARG A 88 6.25 -0.82 -1.57
C ARG A 88 5.31 -1.33 -2.67
N ASN A 89 5.10 -2.65 -2.75
CA ASN A 89 4.21 -3.26 -3.72
C ASN A 89 2.89 -3.75 -3.12
N LYS A 90 2.57 -3.34 -1.88
CA LYS A 90 1.37 -3.77 -1.19
C LYS A 90 0.34 -2.67 -1.14
N PHE A 91 -0.86 -3.00 -1.56
CA PHE A 91 -2.02 -2.12 -1.45
C PHE A 91 -2.40 -1.96 0.02
N VAL A 92 -2.59 -0.72 0.46
CA VAL A 92 -3.10 -0.41 1.80
C VAL A 92 -4.55 0.05 1.72
N SER A 93 -4.80 1.13 0.99
CA SER A 93 -6.15 1.65 0.81
C SER A 93 -6.23 2.56 -0.41
N PHE A 94 -7.44 2.73 -0.90
CA PHE A 94 -7.75 3.68 -1.96
C PHE A 94 -9.03 4.42 -1.59
N ILE A 95 -8.94 5.74 -1.47
CA ILE A 95 -10.04 6.59 -1.09
C ILE A 95 -10.50 7.36 -2.33
N LYS A 96 -11.68 7.05 -2.80
CA LYS A 96 -12.26 7.73 -3.96
C LYS A 96 -12.60 9.18 -3.65
N ASN A 97 -12.38 10.04 -4.60
CA ASN A 97 -12.79 11.43 -4.51
C ASN A 97 -14.32 11.56 -4.52
#